data_d6d492b2528260d4ef1bb3e1a40a7fb7
#
_entry.id   d6d492b2528260d4ef1bb3e1a40a7fb7
#
_cell.length_a   1.000
_cell.length_b   1.000
_cell.length_c   1.000
_cell.angle_alpha   90.00
_cell.angle_beta   90.00
_cell.angle_gamma   90.00
#
_symmetry.space_group_name_H-M   'P 1'
#
loop_
_entity.id
_entity.type
_entity.pdbx_description
1 polymer ?
#
loop_
_entity_poly.entity_id
_entity_poly.type
_entity_poly.pdbx_seq_one_letter_code
_entity_poly.pdbx_strand_id
1 'polypeptide(L)'
;MKKIVTLNVKQLRTEECFGYLKLVLAETENLPEEETPSVLTASENAFGTKFGAFDTALKGSAVNPATVSVTATDAGRDDSWRGTNAYVKAMCNHPTADVASAAAEAKSLFDKYGDPTSLAQTEESGVLHNLLQDLEAFDSSKRTLLALDVWITDLKTKEEAFLAAAAERTEADAARQVGIVKETRTAAEAAYRSLVDTVNALAMINGDTDYATFIDHVNAMIERQKAISKARSTRAKKEDEPAE
;
A
#
# COMPACT_ATOMS: atom_id res chain seq x y z
N MET A 1 36.37 -23.83 -17.69
CA MET A 1 35.30 -23.02 -18.30
C MET A 1 34.30 -22.69 -17.20
N LYS A 2 34.15 -21.41 -16.91
CA LYS A 2 33.20 -20.91 -15.90
C LYS A 2 31.77 -20.91 -16.46
N LYS A 3 30.79 -21.07 -15.57
CA LYS A 3 29.39 -20.95 -15.91
C LYS A 3 28.60 -20.47 -14.71
N ILE A 4 27.47 -19.81 -14.94
CA ILE A 4 26.53 -19.45 -13.89
C ILE A 4 25.78 -20.72 -13.47
N VAL A 5 25.78 -20.99 -12.15
CA VAL A 5 25.08 -22.15 -11.59
C VAL A 5 23.57 -21.86 -11.42
N THR A 6 22.77 -22.92 -11.34
CA THR A 6 21.32 -22.76 -11.24
C THR A 6 20.89 -22.28 -9.86
N LEU A 7 20.01 -21.28 -9.85
CA LEU A 7 19.21 -20.85 -8.70
C LEU A 7 17.73 -21.02 -9.01
N ASN A 8 16.99 -21.69 -8.12
CA ASN A 8 15.53 -21.73 -8.25
C ASN A 8 14.91 -20.46 -7.65
N VAL A 9 14.89 -19.40 -8.46
CA VAL A 9 14.34 -18.09 -8.06
C VAL A 9 12.86 -18.12 -7.67
N LYS A 10 12.11 -19.15 -8.11
CA LYS A 10 10.69 -19.32 -7.73
C LYS A 10 10.50 -19.62 -6.23
N GLN A 11 11.51 -20.16 -5.56
CA GLN A 11 11.47 -20.44 -4.12
C GLN A 11 11.76 -19.22 -3.25
N LEU A 12 12.23 -18.13 -3.83
CA LEU A 12 12.47 -16.89 -3.14
C LEU A 12 11.14 -16.22 -2.82
N ARG A 13 11.07 -15.50 -1.70
CA ARG A 13 9.96 -14.59 -1.41
C ARG A 13 9.96 -13.45 -2.43
N THR A 14 8.86 -12.72 -2.56
CA THR A 14 8.72 -11.69 -3.59
C THR A 14 9.82 -10.63 -3.50
N GLU A 15 10.06 -10.09 -2.30
CA GLU A 15 11.06 -9.06 -2.04
C GLU A 15 12.50 -9.62 -2.15
N GLU A 16 12.71 -10.87 -1.76
CA GLU A 16 14.00 -11.56 -1.95
C GLU A 16 14.33 -11.76 -3.43
N CYS A 17 13.32 -12.16 -4.22
CA CYS A 17 13.45 -12.30 -5.66
C CYS A 17 13.76 -10.95 -6.32
N PHE A 18 13.00 -9.92 -5.94
CA PHE A 18 13.23 -8.56 -6.42
C PHE A 18 14.66 -8.08 -6.11
N GLY A 19 15.07 -8.19 -4.84
CA GLY A 19 16.42 -7.79 -4.42
C GLY A 19 17.53 -8.55 -5.13
N TYR A 20 17.39 -9.87 -5.31
CA TYR A 20 18.32 -10.68 -6.07
C TYR A 20 18.42 -10.25 -7.53
N LEU A 21 17.27 -10.13 -8.22
CA LEU A 21 17.23 -9.72 -9.64
C LEU A 21 17.77 -8.31 -9.85
N LYS A 22 17.53 -7.38 -8.90
CA LYS A 22 18.10 -6.03 -8.92
C LYS A 22 19.61 -6.03 -8.88
N LEU A 23 20.21 -6.87 -8.02
CA LEU A 23 21.65 -7.01 -7.93
C LEU A 23 22.23 -7.61 -9.21
N VAL A 24 21.59 -8.63 -9.77
CA VAL A 24 22.03 -9.22 -11.06
C VAL A 24 21.92 -8.20 -12.20
N LEU A 25 20.86 -7.39 -12.22
CA LEU A 25 20.72 -6.33 -13.24
C LEU A 25 21.85 -5.30 -13.14
N ALA A 26 22.26 -4.90 -11.94
CA ALA A 26 23.41 -4.01 -11.77
C ALA A 26 24.73 -4.65 -12.27
N GLU A 27 24.88 -5.96 -12.14
CA GLU A 27 26.07 -6.67 -12.62
C GLU A 27 26.15 -6.79 -14.14
N THR A 28 25.08 -6.54 -14.90
CA THR A 28 25.15 -6.55 -16.38
C THR A 28 26.13 -5.51 -16.92
N GLU A 29 26.47 -4.48 -16.15
CA GLU A 29 27.54 -3.52 -16.48
C GLU A 29 28.93 -4.19 -16.63
N ASN A 30 29.11 -5.39 -16.09
CA ASN A 30 30.34 -6.20 -16.22
C ASN A 30 30.31 -7.19 -17.40
N LEU A 31 29.26 -7.14 -18.23
CA LEU A 31 29.22 -7.88 -19.49
C LEU A 31 29.95 -7.09 -20.59
N PRO A 32 30.54 -7.79 -21.60
CA PRO A 32 31.22 -7.08 -22.66
C PRO A 32 30.30 -6.20 -23.48
N GLU A 33 30.75 -4.96 -23.73
CA GLU A 33 30.07 -4.06 -24.66
C GLU A 33 30.21 -4.57 -26.08
N GLU A 34 29.12 -4.59 -26.82
CA GLU A 34 29.12 -5.06 -28.21
C GLU A 34 28.82 -3.86 -29.13
N GLU A 35 29.63 -3.67 -30.18
CA GLU A 35 29.51 -2.59 -31.16
C GLU A 35 28.20 -2.66 -31.96
N THR A 36 27.58 -3.83 -32.05
CA THR A 36 26.33 -4.08 -32.77
C THR A 36 25.34 -4.82 -31.89
N PRO A 37 24.02 -4.54 -32.02
CA PRO A 37 22.99 -5.27 -31.26
C PRO A 37 23.12 -6.79 -31.47
N SER A 38 23.32 -7.52 -30.39
CA SER A 38 23.54 -8.95 -30.38
C SER A 38 22.47 -9.69 -29.59
N VAL A 39 22.56 -11.01 -29.53
CA VAL A 39 21.74 -11.84 -28.66
C VAL A 39 21.95 -11.49 -27.19
N LEU A 40 23.17 -11.12 -26.80
CA LEU A 40 23.48 -10.67 -25.43
C LEU A 40 22.76 -9.38 -25.12
N THR A 41 22.97 -8.32 -25.92
CA THR A 41 22.28 -7.02 -25.76
C THR A 41 20.76 -7.18 -25.75
N ALA A 42 20.20 -8.04 -26.60
CA ALA A 42 18.76 -8.31 -26.61
C ALA A 42 18.29 -8.97 -25.30
N SER A 43 19.06 -9.90 -24.74
CA SER A 43 18.74 -10.56 -23.46
C SER A 43 18.85 -9.62 -22.27
N GLU A 44 19.85 -8.73 -22.25
CA GLU A 44 20.01 -7.69 -21.23
C GLU A 44 18.84 -6.71 -21.23
N ASN A 45 18.50 -6.18 -22.41
CA ASN A 45 17.38 -5.25 -22.57
C ASN A 45 16.05 -5.89 -22.20
N ALA A 46 15.83 -7.16 -22.56
CA ALA A 46 14.64 -7.90 -22.18
C ALA A 46 14.56 -8.07 -20.66
N PHE A 47 15.68 -8.42 -20.01
CA PHE A 47 15.73 -8.56 -18.56
C PHE A 47 15.48 -7.22 -17.87
N GLY A 48 16.13 -6.13 -18.27
CA GLY A 48 15.91 -4.79 -17.73
C GLY A 48 14.46 -4.32 -17.87
N THR A 49 13.86 -4.53 -19.05
CA THR A 49 12.47 -4.18 -19.32
C THR A 49 11.49 -4.97 -18.42
N LYS A 50 11.66 -6.28 -18.30
CA LYS A 50 10.79 -7.12 -17.47
C LYS A 50 10.99 -6.88 -15.98
N PHE A 51 12.21 -6.61 -15.55
CA PHE A 51 12.50 -6.20 -14.18
C PHE A 51 11.85 -4.84 -13.85
N GLY A 52 11.93 -3.85 -14.75
CA GLY A 52 11.27 -2.56 -14.58
C GLY A 52 9.74 -2.67 -14.44
N ALA A 53 9.11 -3.58 -15.20
CA ALA A 53 7.69 -3.87 -15.03
C ALA A 53 7.38 -4.51 -13.67
N PHE A 54 8.25 -5.40 -13.17
CA PHE A 54 8.11 -6.00 -11.84
C PHE A 54 8.30 -4.96 -10.73
N ASP A 55 9.28 -4.05 -10.85
CA ASP A 55 9.48 -2.93 -9.92
C ASP A 55 8.25 -2.04 -9.84
N THR A 56 7.70 -1.63 -10.97
CA THR A 56 6.49 -0.81 -11.05
C THR A 56 5.29 -1.50 -10.40
N ALA A 57 5.09 -2.78 -10.69
CA ALA A 57 3.99 -3.56 -10.12
C ALA A 57 4.15 -3.75 -8.59
N LEU A 58 5.37 -4.03 -8.11
CA LEU A 58 5.67 -4.21 -6.69
C LEU A 58 5.45 -2.90 -5.92
N LYS A 59 5.93 -1.78 -6.45
CA LYS A 59 5.72 -0.45 -5.88
C LYS A 59 4.23 -0.08 -5.83
N GLY A 60 3.48 -0.37 -6.89
CA GLY A 60 2.03 -0.13 -6.93
C GLY A 60 1.21 -1.06 -6.01
N SER A 61 1.80 -2.18 -5.54
CA SER A 61 1.17 -3.09 -4.58
C SER A 61 1.38 -2.70 -3.12
N ALA A 62 2.25 -1.74 -2.83
CA ALA A 62 2.45 -1.19 -1.50
C ALA A 62 1.15 -0.56 -0.94
N VAL A 63 1.12 -0.27 0.36
CA VAL A 63 -0.05 0.34 1.02
C VAL A 63 -0.50 1.58 0.23
N ASN A 64 -1.78 1.57 -0.19
CA ASN A 64 -2.37 2.69 -0.90
C ASN A 64 -2.36 3.94 0.01
N PRO A 65 -1.70 5.05 -0.38
CA PRO A 65 -1.69 6.29 0.41
C PRO A 65 -3.10 6.80 0.72
N ALA A 66 -4.07 6.57 -0.16
CA ALA A 66 -5.48 6.92 0.07
C ALA A 66 -6.07 6.20 1.30
N THR A 67 -5.59 5.01 1.68
CA THR A 67 -6.02 4.34 2.91
C THR A 67 -5.63 5.13 4.16
N VAL A 68 -4.43 5.73 4.16
CA VAL A 68 -3.96 6.58 5.26
C VAL A 68 -4.82 7.85 5.34
N SER A 69 -5.13 8.46 4.20
CA SER A 69 -6.01 9.64 4.10
C SER A 69 -7.41 9.34 4.63
N VAL A 70 -8.03 8.22 4.22
CA VAL A 70 -9.35 7.80 4.72
C VAL A 70 -9.34 7.63 6.23
N THR A 71 -8.33 6.98 6.81
CA THR A 71 -8.25 6.79 8.27
C THR A 71 -8.11 8.11 9.01
N ALA A 72 -7.32 9.05 8.48
CA ALA A 72 -7.12 10.36 9.11
C ALA A 72 -8.39 11.23 9.03
N THR A 73 -9.10 11.23 7.89
CA THR A 73 -10.33 11.98 7.71
C THR A 73 -11.50 11.38 8.51
N ASP A 74 -11.54 10.05 8.65
CA ASP A 74 -12.48 9.32 9.50
C ASP A 74 -12.33 9.75 10.97
N ALA A 75 -11.11 9.69 11.51
CA ALA A 75 -10.84 10.17 12.87
C ALA A 75 -11.20 11.64 13.06
N GLY A 76 -10.98 12.48 12.04
CA GLY A 76 -11.32 13.90 12.09
C GLY A 76 -12.82 14.15 12.18
N ARG A 77 -13.66 13.37 11.46
CA ARG A 77 -15.12 13.51 11.55
C ARG A 77 -15.68 12.96 12.87
N ASP A 78 -15.09 11.86 13.36
CA ASP A 78 -15.40 11.33 14.69
C ASP A 78 -15.20 12.37 15.78
N ASP A 79 -14.03 13.02 15.77
CA ASP A 79 -13.68 14.04 16.75
C ASP A 79 -14.60 15.26 16.65
N SER A 80 -14.98 15.67 15.43
CA SER A 80 -15.94 16.75 15.20
C SER A 80 -17.33 16.40 15.75
N TRP A 81 -17.83 15.19 15.48
CA TRP A 81 -19.11 14.73 16.04
C TRP A 81 -19.07 14.67 17.58
N ARG A 82 -18.03 14.08 18.16
CA ARG A 82 -17.86 14.00 19.63
C ARG A 82 -17.80 15.38 20.26
N GLY A 83 -17.04 16.29 19.64
CA GLY A 83 -16.92 17.68 20.07
C GLY A 83 -18.28 18.42 20.05
N THR A 84 -18.98 18.28 18.94
CA THR A 84 -20.32 18.92 18.76
C THR A 84 -21.34 18.38 19.78
N ASN A 85 -21.42 17.06 19.92
CA ASN A 85 -22.31 16.42 20.89
C ASN A 85 -21.99 16.82 22.36
N ALA A 86 -20.69 16.85 22.70
CA ALA A 86 -20.23 17.27 24.01
C ALA A 86 -20.56 18.75 24.30
N TYR A 87 -20.38 19.62 23.31
CA TYR A 87 -20.74 21.03 23.38
C TYR A 87 -22.26 21.20 23.65
N VAL A 88 -23.12 20.58 22.82
CA VAL A 88 -24.56 20.65 22.97
C VAL A 88 -24.99 20.10 24.35
N LYS A 89 -24.43 19.00 24.78
CA LYS A 89 -24.68 18.41 26.10
C LYS A 89 -24.29 19.37 27.25
N ALA A 90 -23.19 20.07 27.14
CA ALA A 90 -22.76 21.07 28.14
C ALA A 90 -23.74 22.25 28.20
N MET A 91 -24.19 22.71 27.02
CA MET A 91 -25.14 23.82 26.91
C MET A 91 -26.51 23.51 27.51
N CYS A 92 -26.91 22.24 27.65
CA CYS A 92 -28.15 21.88 28.38
C CYS A 92 -28.16 22.31 29.86
N ASN A 93 -26.99 22.57 30.45
CA ASN A 93 -26.83 23.04 31.82
C ASN A 93 -26.53 24.55 31.89
N HIS A 94 -26.82 25.31 30.83
CA HIS A 94 -26.55 26.73 30.78
C HIS A 94 -27.44 27.46 31.78
N PRO A 95 -26.92 28.49 32.53
CA PRO A 95 -27.68 29.21 33.55
C PRO A 95 -28.87 29.99 32.99
N THR A 96 -28.85 30.36 31.71
CA THR A 96 -29.98 31.01 31.01
C THR A 96 -30.95 29.95 30.51
N ALA A 97 -32.19 29.99 30.98
CA ALA A 97 -33.22 28.99 30.70
C ALA A 97 -33.48 28.78 29.19
N ASP A 98 -33.55 29.86 28.40
CA ASP A 98 -33.79 29.78 26.95
C ASP A 98 -32.67 29.07 26.24
N VAL A 99 -31.41 29.29 26.65
CA VAL A 99 -30.22 28.57 26.09
C VAL A 99 -30.29 27.10 26.45
N ALA A 100 -30.56 26.77 27.72
CA ALA A 100 -30.66 25.36 28.15
C ALA A 100 -31.79 24.62 27.43
N SER A 101 -32.95 25.28 27.22
CA SER A 101 -34.10 24.72 26.48
C SER A 101 -33.73 24.46 25.02
N ALA A 102 -33.14 25.44 24.33
CA ALA A 102 -32.70 25.28 22.95
C ALA A 102 -31.68 24.16 22.82
N ALA A 103 -30.73 24.05 23.77
CA ALA A 103 -29.74 22.99 23.80
C ALA A 103 -30.35 21.59 24.01
N ALA A 104 -31.36 21.48 24.87
CA ALA A 104 -32.09 20.22 25.08
C ALA A 104 -32.79 19.75 23.79
N GLU A 105 -33.39 20.67 23.04
CA GLU A 105 -34.00 20.36 21.75
C GLU A 105 -32.93 19.92 20.72
N ALA A 106 -31.80 20.63 20.60
CA ALA A 106 -30.68 20.22 19.74
C ALA A 106 -30.13 18.86 20.15
N LYS A 107 -30.01 18.62 21.48
CA LYS A 107 -29.52 17.31 22.00
C LYS A 107 -30.43 16.17 21.60
N SER A 108 -31.74 16.38 21.52
CA SER A 108 -32.67 15.34 21.08
C SER A 108 -32.42 14.87 19.65
N LEU A 109 -31.85 15.71 18.78
CA LEU A 109 -31.46 15.33 17.43
C LEU A 109 -30.23 14.35 17.44
N PHE A 110 -29.26 14.62 18.30
CA PHE A 110 -28.14 13.70 18.51
C PHE A 110 -28.63 12.37 19.12
N ASP A 111 -29.49 12.40 20.09
CA ASP A 111 -30.03 11.20 20.75
C ASP A 111 -30.87 10.35 19.80
N LYS A 112 -31.56 10.96 18.82
CA LYS A 112 -32.33 10.27 17.78
C LYS A 112 -31.45 9.33 16.95
N TYR A 113 -30.23 9.71 16.68
CA TYR A 113 -29.31 8.97 15.81
C TYR A 113 -28.27 8.13 16.58
N GLY A 114 -28.06 8.43 17.87
CA GLY A 114 -27.04 7.77 18.70
C GLY A 114 -25.61 8.16 18.35
N ASP A 115 -24.65 7.38 18.82
CA ASP A 115 -23.24 7.58 18.56
C ASP A 115 -22.81 6.84 17.28
N PRO A 116 -22.51 7.54 16.16
CA PRO A 116 -22.15 6.93 14.91
C PRO A 116 -20.67 6.52 14.83
N THR A 117 -19.81 7.02 15.75
CA THR A 117 -18.35 6.89 15.66
C THR A 117 -17.83 5.45 15.88
N SER A 118 -18.70 4.50 16.19
CA SER A 118 -18.40 3.07 16.29
C SER A 118 -19.00 2.23 15.17
N LEU A 119 -19.70 2.85 14.24
CA LEU A 119 -20.32 2.18 13.11
C LEU A 119 -19.32 1.94 11.95
N ALA A 120 -19.73 1.11 10.99
CA ALA A 120 -18.96 1.01 9.74
C ALA A 120 -18.98 2.35 8.99
N GLN A 121 -17.89 2.73 8.35
CA GLN A 121 -17.70 4.04 7.71
C GLN A 121 -18.86 4.50 6.81
N THR A 122 -19.44 3.58 6.03
CA THR A 122 -20.59 3.87 5.16
C THR A 122 -21.90 4.06 5.95
N GLU A 123 -22.06 3.34 7.04
CA GLU A 123 -23.22 3.46 7.93
C GLU A 123 -23.16 4.78 8.71
N GLU A 124 -21.97 5.12 9.20
CA GLU A 124 -21.72 6.42 9.85
C GLU A 124 -22.02 7.59 8.92
N SER A 125 -21.55 7.56 7.65
CA SER A 125 -21.90 8.61 6.68
C SER A 125 -23.41 8.74 6.46
N GLY A 126 -24.14 7.62 6.45
CA GLY A 126 -25.60 7.64 6.36
C GLY A 126 -26.28 8.31 7.58
N VAL A 127 -25.77 8.02 8.77
CA VAL A 127 -26.25 8.63 10.02
C VAL A 127 -25.92 10.12 10.07
N LEU A 128 -24.67 10.50 9.75
CA LEU A 128 -24.24 11.91 9.73
C LEU A 128 -24.98 12.74 8.69
N HIS A 129 -25.28 12.18 7.52
CA HIS A 129 -26.07 12.84 6.49
C HIS A 129 -27.46 13.25 7.05
N ASN A 130 -28.17 12.33 7.69
CA ASN A 130 -29.48 12.59 8.26
C ASN A 130 -29.41 13.57 9.44
N LEU A 131 -28.41 13.41 10.33
CA LEU A 131 -28.20 14.32 11.46
C LEU A 131 -27.92 15.75 10.98
N LEU A 132 -27.06 15.92 9.98
CA LEU A 132 -26.73 17.22 9.39
C LEU A 132 -27.96 17.88 8.78
N GLN A 133 -28.82 17.13 8.07
CA GLN A 133 -30.10 17.66 7.54
C GLN A 133 -31.00 18.14 8.66
N ASP A 134 -31.16 17.38 9.73
CA ASP A 134 -31.99 17.77 10.88
C ASP A 134 -31.40 18.99 11.61
N LEU A 135 -30.06 19.06 11.74
CA LEU A 135 -29.37 20.21 12.34
C LEU A 135 -29.47 21.48 11.48
N GLU A 136 -29.39 21.35 10.17
CA GLU A 136 -29.58 22.48 9.23
C GLU A 136 -31.04 22.97 9.21
N ALA A 137 -32.01 22.08 9.40
CA ALA A 137 -33.44 22.40 9.52
C ALA A 137 -33.84 22.90 10.90
N PHE A 138 -32.98 22.72 11.91
CA PHE A 138 -33.25 23.22 13.27
C PHE A 138 -33.42 24.74 13.27
N ASP A 139 -34.29 25.26 14.17
CA ASP A 139 -34.62 26.67 14.23
C ASP A 139 -33.40 27.60 14.25
N SER A 140 -33.34 28.52 13.28
CA SER A 140 -32.18 29.39 13.07
C SER A 140 -31.87 30.32 14.23
N SER A 141 -32.93 30.76 14.95
CA SER A 141 -32.77 31.62 16.14
C SER A 141 -32.12 30.83 17.28
N LYS A 142 -32.51 29.56 17.45
CA LYS A 142 -31.92 28.66 18.44
C LYS A 142 -30.50 28.28 18.07
N ARG A 143 -30.21 28.04 16.76
CA ARG A 143 -28.82 27.81 16.29
C ARG A 143 -27.93 29.01 16.59
N THR A 144 -28.42 30.23 16.33
CA THR A 144 -27.69 31.47 16.64
C THR A 144 -27.45 31.59 18.13
N LEU A 145 -28.51 31.35 18.96
CA LEU A 145 -28.44 31.41 20.42
C LEU A 145 -27.38 30.44 21.00
N LEU A 146 -27.28 29.27 20.40
CA LEU A 146 -26.31 28.23 20.78
C LEU A 146 -24.93 28.38 20.08
N ALA A 147 -24.76 29.35 19.19
CA ALA A 147 -23.58 29.42 18.31
C ALA A 147 -23.28 28.07 17.61
N LEU A 148 -24.33 27.34 17.21
CA LEU A 148 -24.23 25.97 16.73
C LEU A 148 -23.76 25.88 15.27
N ASP A 149 -23.96 26.93 14.47
CA ASP A 149 -23.65 26.94 13.04
C ASP A 149 -22.17 26.63 12.73
N VAL A 150 -21.24 27.07 13.59
CA VAL A 150 -19.82 26.79 13.43
C VAL A 150 -19.51 25.30 13.60
N TRP A 151 -20.19 24.64 14.52
CA TRP A 151 -20.02 23.19 14.77
C TRP A 151 -20.65 22.35 13.65
N ILE A 152 -21.85 22.78 13.17
CA ILE A 152 -22.49 22.11 12.02
C ILE A 152 -21.60 22.21 10.77
N THR A 153 -21.02 23.40 10.53
CA THR A 153 -20.14 23.64 9.40
C THR A 153 -18.86 22.79 9.49
N ASP A 154 -18.25 22.68 10.68
CA ASP A 154 -17.08 21.84 10.88
C ASP A 154 -17.40 20.35 10.63
N LEU A 155 -18.48 19.84 11.23
CA LEU A 155 -18.88 18.44 11.03
C LEU A 155 -19.18 18.14 9.55
N LYS A 156 -19.85 19.02 8.86
CA LYS A 156 -20.12 18.90 7.42
C LYS A 156 -18.83 18.88 6.60
N THR A 157 -17.92 19.80 6.89
CA THR A 157 -16.61 19.87 6.20
C THR A 157 -15.79 18.61 6.42
N LYS A 158 -15.81 18.04 7.64
CA LYS A 158 -15.10 16.79 7.95
C LYS A 158 -15.73 15.58 7.24
N GLU A 159 -17.06 15.50 7.16
CA GLU A 159 -17.73 14.44 6.40
C GLU A 159 -17.44 14.57 4.91
N GLU A 160 -17.48 15.76 4.32
CA GLU A 160 -17.11 15.99 2.92
C GLU A 160 -15.66 15.58 2.63
N ALA A 161 -14.73 15.90 3.53
CA ALA A 161 -13.34 15.48 3.41
C ALA A 161 -13.16 13.96 3.47
N PHE A 162 -13.91 13.29 4.36
CA PHE A 162 -13.92 11.82 4.42
C PHE A 162 -14.46 11.21 3.12
N LEU A 163 -15.60 11.70 2.61
CA LEU A 163 -16.20 11.20 1.38
C LEU A 163 -15.27 11.36 0.17
N ALA A 164 -14.57 12.50 0.08
CA ALA A 164 -13.58 12.74 -0.96
C ALA A 164 -12.40 11.73 -0.87
N ALA A 165 -11.85 11.51 0.32
CA ALA A 165 -10.78 10.54 0.54
C ALA A 165 -11.24 9.09 0.25
N ALA A 166 -12.48 8.74 0.59
CA ALA A 166 -13.07 7.44 0.29
C ALA A 166 -13.25 7.21 -1.21
N ALA A 167 -13.63 8.26 -1.96
CA ALA A 167 -13.71 8.22 -3.42
C ALA A 167 -12.33 7.99 -4.05
N GLU A 168 -11.29 8.74 -3.62
CA GLU A 168 -9.91 8.53 -4.07
C GLU A 168 -9.41 7.10 -3.80
N ARG A 169 -9.71 6.55 -2.62
CA ARG A 169 -9.37 5.15 -2.31
C ARG A 169 -10.06 4.19 -3.26
N THR A 170 -11.34 4.42 -3.55
CA THR A 170 -12.13 3.57 -4.45
C THR A 170 -11.56 3.59 -5.87
N GLU A 171 -11.17 4.77 -6.38
CA GLU A 171 -10.53 4.90 -7.69
C GLU A 171 -9.18 4.16 -7.74
N ALA A 172 -8.35 4.33 -6.70
CA ALA A 172 -7.06 3.65 -6.61
C ALA A 172 -7.21 2.13 -6.51
N ASP A 173 -8.19 1.64 -5.74
CA ASP A 173 -8.47 0.20 -5.64
C ASP A 173 -9.04 -0.37 -6.94
N ALA A 174 -9.88 0.37 -7.67
CA ALA A 174 -10.39 0.00 -8.98
C ALA A 174 -9.29 -0.06 -10.05
N ALA A 175 -8.32 0.84 -9.99
CA ALA A 175 -7.15 0.85 -10.88
C ALA A 175 -6.16 -0.29 -10.58
N ARG A 176 -6.25 -0.93 -9.41
CA ARG A 176 -5.34 -1.98 -8.97
C ARG A 176 -5.54 -3.27 -9.75
N GLN A 177 -4.52 -3.68 -10.51
CA GLN A 177 -4.54 -4.94 -11.25
C GLN A 177 -4.20 -6.11 -10.32
N VAL A 178 -5.20 -6.93 -10.01
CA VAL A 178 -5.02 -8.13 -9.20
C VAL A 178 -4.10 -9.13 -9.93
N GLY A 179 -3.05 -9.60 -9.23
CA GLY A 179 -2.12 -10.59 -9.79
C GLY A 179 -0.98 -10.02 -10.63
N ILE A 180 -0.95 -8.70 -10.92
CA ILE A 180 0.10 -8.08 -11.75
C ILE A 180 1.51 -8.30 -11.20
N VAL A 181 1.70 -8.29 -9.88
CA VAL A 181 2.99 -8.57 -9.22
C VAL A 181 3.47 -9.99 -9.54
N LYS A 182 2.56 -10.98 -9.48
CA LYS A 182 2.89 -12.37 -9.80
C LYS A 182 3.23 -12.54 -11.28
N GLU A 183 2.49 -11.91 -12.15
CA GLU A 183 2.69 -11.96 -13.59
C GLU A 183 4.03 -11.33 -13.98
N THR A 184 4.27 -10.08 -13.56
CA THR A 184 5.50 -9.35 -13.88
C THR A 184 6.73 -10.00 -13.25
N ARG A 185 6.63 -10.51 -12.03
CA ARG A 185 7.66 -11.33 -11.41
C ARG A 185 8.00 -12.54 -12.26
N THR A 186 6.99 -13.30 -12.70
CA THR A 186 7.20 -14.50 -13.54
C THR A 186 7.90 -14.15 -14.85
N ALA A 187 7.54 -13.01 -15.46
CA ALA A 187 8.17 -12.52 -16.67
C ALA A 187 9.64 -12.11 -16.43
N ALA A 188 9.92 -11.40 -15.31
CA ALA A 188 11.29 -11.02 -14.92
C ALA A 188 12.17 -12.26 -14.63
N GLU A 189 11.63 -13.25 -13.91
CA GLU A 189 12.33 -14.53 -13.68
C GLU A 189 12.64 -15.30 -14.97
N ALA A 190 11.75 -15.25 -15.97
CA ALA A 190 11.96 -15.88 -17.27
C ALA A 190 13.05 -15.15 -18.05
N ALA A 191 13.03 -13.82 -18.08
CA ALA A 191 14.05 -13.00 -18.73
C ALA A 191 15.43 -13.16 -18.09
N TYR A 192 15.52 -13.22 -16.76
CA TYR A 192 16.74 -13.54 -16.03
C TYR A 192 17.31 -14.89 -16.45
N ARG A 193 16.49 -15.96 -16.53
CA ARG A 193 16.95 -17.28 -16.96
C ARG A 193 17.47 -17.24 -18.41
N SER A 194 16.77 -16.52 -19.29
CA SER A 194 17.22 -16.33 -20.67
C SER A 194 18.58 -15.64 -20.74
N LEU A 195 18.81 -14.60 -19.92
CA LEU A 195 20.12 -13.95 -19.83
C LEU A 195 21.21 -14.90 -19.34
N VAL A 196 20.95 -15.68 -18.28
CA VAL A 196 21.89 -16.68 -17.75
C VAL A 196 22.24 -17.73 -18.81
N ASP A 197 21.24 -18.23 -19.54
CA ASP A 197 21.44 -19.22 -20.60
C ASP A 197 22.28 -18.63 -21.77
N THR A 198 21.97 -17.37 -22.14
CA THR A 198 22.72 -16.64 -23.18
C THR A 198 24.18 -16.44 -22.78
N VAL A 199 24.44 -15.95 -21.56
CA VAL A 199 25.83 -15.76 -21.07
C VAL A 199 26.55 -17.08 -20.99
N ASN A 200 25.94 -18.15 -20.49
CA ASN A 200 26.57 -19.48 -20.44
C ASN A 200 26.86 -20.04 -21.83
N ALA A 201 26.00 -19.84 -22.81
CA ALA A 201 26.21 -20.27 -24.20
C ALA A 201 27.33 -19.48 -24.85
N LEU A 202 27.37 -18.15 -24.69
CA LEU A 202 28.42 -17.31 -25.25
C LEU A 202 29.79 -17.59 -24.61
N ALA A 203 29.84 -17.78 -23.29
CA ALA A 203 31.06 -18.19 -22.59
C ALA A 203 31.57 -19.55 -23.08
N MET A 204 30.69 -20.47 -23.48
CA MET A 204 31.05 -21.75 -24.04
C MET A 204 31.60 -21.63 -25.46
N ILE A 205 31.08 -20.74 -26.28
CA ILE A 205 31.45 -20.58 -27.70
C ILE A 205 32.68 -19.70 -27.83
N ASN A 206 32.74 -18.57 -27.12
CA ASN A 206 33.78 -17.54 -27.29
C ASN A 206 34.90 -17.63 -26.24
N GLY A 207 34.80 -18.55 -25.27
CA GLY A 207 35.61 -18.55 -24.07
C GLY A 207 35.00 -17.73 -22.94
N ASP A 208 35.42 -18.01 -21.70
CA ASP A 208 34.78 -17.41 -20.50
C ASP A 208 35.50 -16.16 -19.97
N THR A 209 36.55 -15.69 -20.61
CA THR A 209 37.39 -14.59 -20.13
C THR A 209 36.59 -13.30 -19.99
N ASP A 210 35.85 -12.92 -21.03
CA ASP A 210 35.10 -11.65 -21.09
C ASP A 210 33.84 -11.68 -20.22
N TYR A 211 33.35 -12.86 -19.88
CA TYR A 211 32.18 -13.08 -19.03
C TYR A 211 32.55 -13.43 -17.58
N ALA A 212 33.85 -13.63 -17.28
CA ALA A 212 34.30 -14.20 -16.01
C ALA A 212 33.87 -13.40 -14.80
N THR A 213 33.96 -12.07 -14.84
CA THR A 213 33.57 -11.17 -13.75
C THR A 213 32.09 -11.30 -13.44
N PHE A 214 31.24 -11.20 -14.45
CA PHE A 214 29.81 -11.36 -14.31
C PHE A 214 29.43 -12.73 -13.74
N ILE A 215 30.00 -13.81 -14.29
CA ILE A 215 29.76 -15.18 -13.85
C ILE A 215 30.15 -15.37 -12.37
N ASP A 216 31.32 -14.89 -11.97
CA ASP A 216 31.82 -15.03 -10.60
C ASP A 216 30.95 -14.25 -9.61
N HIS A 217 30.56 -13.01 -9.95
CA HIS A 217 29.70 -12.18 -9.12
C HIS A 217 28.30 -12.79 -8.96
N VAL A 218 27.67 -13.20 -10.05
CA VAL A 218 26.36 -13.84 -10.02
C VAL A 218 26.40 -15.15 -9.22
N ASN A 219 27.44 -15.97 -9.39
CA ASN A 219 27.62 -17.20 -8.61
C ASN A 219 27.78 -16.90 -7.10
N ALA A 220 28.53 -15.87 -6.73
CA ALA A 220 28.66 -15.45 -5.34
C ALA A 220 27.30 -15.01 -4.74
N MET A 221 26.47 -14.29 -5.51
CA MET A 221 25.11 -13.93 -5.11
C MET A 221 24.22 -15.17 -4.95
N ILE A 222 24.31 -16.14 -5.85
CA ILE A 222 23.57 -17.40 -5.81
C ILE A 222 23.92 -18.19 -4.53
N GLU A 223 25.20 -18.34 -4.21
CA GLU A 223 25.61 -19.05 -3.00
C GLU A 223 25.13 -18.35 -1.72
N ARG A 224 25.17 -17.02 -1.67
CA ARG A 224 24.60 -16.24 -0.56
C ARG A 224 23.10 -16.49 -0.42
N GLN A 225 22.36 -16.48 -1.54
CA GLN A 225 20.92 -16.69 -1.52
C GLN A 225 20.53 -18.11 -1.11
N LYS A 226 21.31 -19.12 -1.54
CA LYS A 226 21.15 -20.52 -1.09
C LYS A 226 21.38 -20.64 0.42
N ALA A 227 22.41 -19.98 0.96
CA ALA A 227 22.71 -19.98 2.39
C ALA A 227 21.55 -19.38 3.21
N ILE A 228 21.00 -18.23 2.77
CA ILE A 228 19.83 -17.59 3.40
C ILE A 228 18.62 -18.54 3.40
N SER A 229 18.31 -19.15 2.26
CA SER A 229 17.19 -20.07 2.11
C SER A 229 17.33 -21.32 3.00
N LYS A 230 18.56 -21.86 3.10
CA LYS A 230 18.87 -22.99 3.97
C LYS A 230 18.72 -22.63 5.45
N ALA A 231 19.24 -21.49 5.89
CA ALA A 231 19.12 -21.02 7.27
C ALA A 231 17.65 -20.85 7.69
N ARG A 232 16.80 -20.30 6.80
CA ARG A 232 15.37 -20.16 7.03
C ARG A 232 14.66 -21.52 7.18
N SER A 233 14.95 -22.48 6.30
CA SER A 233 14.39 -23.83 6.37
C SER A 233 14.76 -24.55 7.68
N THR A 234 16.00 -24.34 8.18
CA THR A 234 16.45 -24.92 9.43
C THR A 234 15.73 -24.32 10.64
N ARG A 235 15.47 -23.00 10.62
CA ARG A 235 14.67 -22.34 11.68
C ARG A 235 13.24 -22.84 11.73
N ALA A 236 12.56 -22.90 10.60
CA ALA A 236 11.19 -23.40 10.51
C ALA A 236 11.06 -24.83 11.07
N LYS A 237 12.01 -25.72 10.77
CA LYS A 237 12.02 -27.09 11.31
C LYS A 237 12.22 -27.16 12.83
N LYS A 238 12.98 -26.21 13.41
CA LYS A 238 13.19 -26.15 14.86
C LYS A 238 11.96 -25.61 15.63
N GLU A 239 11.16 -24.77 14.98
CA GLU A 239 9.93 -24.21 15.56
C GLU A 239 8.78 -25.25 15.52
N ASP A 240 8.83 -26.22 14.59
CA ASP A 240 7.86 -27.31 14.47
C ASP A 240 8.17 -28.54 15.35
N GLU A 241 9.34 -28.62 16.00
CA GLU A 241 9.65 -29.68 16.99
C GLU A 241 8.99 -29.35 18.33
N PRO A 242 8.07 -30.18 18.84
CA PRO A 242 7.48 -29.95 20.16
C PRO A 242 8.57 -29.96 21.22
N ALA A 243 8.53 -28.98 22.13
CA ALA A 243 9.41 -28.95 23.31
C ALA A 243 9.10 -30.23 24.17
N GLU A 244 10.11 -31.08 24.34
CA GLU A 244 10.06 -32.23 25.28
C GLU A 244 9.94 -31.75 26.73
#